data_ecdc64eedfc1f59806505e9969af9c35
#
_entry.id   ecdc64eedfc1f59806505e9969af9c35
#
_cell.length_a   1.000
_cell.length_b   1.000
_cell.length_c   1.000
_cell.angle_alpha   90.00
_cell.angle_beta   90.00
_cell.angle_gamma   90.00
#
_symmetry.space_group_name_H-M   'P 1'
#
loop_
_entity.id
_entity.type
_entity.pdbx_description
1 polymer ?
#
loop_
_entity_poly.entity_id
_entity_poly.type
_entity_poly.pdbx_seq_one_letter_code
_entity_poly.pdbx_strand_id
1 'polypeptide(L)'
;LMYILAGLYALILAVATLVENSYGPAVARESFYYAPWFILLQLLQSVNLLAMFLQGSYFKRISKGSLIFHGAFLFIWLGAAVTHYVGVTGIMHIREGETANSMMKEEGTGMANASLPFSVTLKDFRLQRYPGSHSPMSYESDLVIKREKESPLQATIRMNKVIDVDGYRLFQSSFDSDEQGTVLSVSYDRPGMQLTYTGYFLLLVGFVLTLFSKKSRFGRLRKELGEMKKNTPRSEERRVGKE
;
A
#
# COMPACT_ATOMS: atom_id res chain seq x y z
N LEU A 1 -13.95 -2.53 23.58
CA LEU A 1 -12.66 -3.08 23.19
C LEU A 1 -12.23 -2.58 21.79
N MET A 2 -13.09 -2.70 20.76
CA MET A 2 -12.77 -2.32 19.37
C MET A 2 -12.21 -0.89 19.23
N TYR A 3 -12.85 0.12 19.80
CA TYR A 3 -12.37 1.52 19.71
C TYR A 3 -11.02 1.75 20.40
N ILE A 4 -10.77 1.05 21.51
CA ILE A 4 -9.49 1.13 22.23
C ILE A 4 -8.38 0.52 21.38
N LEU A 5 -8.59 -0.68 20.83
CA LEU A 5 -7.63 -1.35 19.96
C LEU A 5 -7.36 -0.53 18.68
N ALA A 6 -8.41 0.04 18.08
CA ALA A 6 -8.26 0.88 16.89
C ALA A 6 -7.48 2.17 17.18
N GLY A 7 -7.75 2.82 18.33
CA GLY A 7 -7.01 3.99 18.76
C GLY A 7 -5.55 3.70 19.06
N LEU A 8 -5.27 2.59 19.74
CA LEU A 8 -3.91 2.11 20.00
C LEU A 8 -3.17 1.80 18.69
N TYR A 9 -3.81 1.11 17.76
CA TYR A 9 -3.24 0.81 16.44
C TYR A 9 -2.89 2.08 15.67
N ALA A 10 -3.79 3.06 15.63
CA ALA A 10 -3.54 4.34 14.97
C ALA A 10 -2.36 5.10 15.61
N LEU A 11 -2.27 5.09 16.95
CA LEU A 11 -1.16 5.71 17.67
C LEU A 11 0.18 5.03 17.32
N ILE A 12 0.20 3.70 17.31
CA ILE A 12 1.40 2.93 16.98
C ILE A 12 1.86 3.22 15.55
N LEU A 13 0.93 3.27 14.58
CA LEU A 13 1.27 3.63 13.19
C LEU A 13 1.83 5.05 13.08
N ALA A 14 1.30 6.00 13.83
CA ALA A 14 1.83 7.36 13.87
C ALA A 14 3.27 7.37 14.43
N VAL A 15 3.53 6.65 15.51
CA VAL A 15 4.88 6.50 16.08
C VAL A 15 5.82 5.81 15.09
N ALA A 16 5.37 4.71 14.44
CA ALA A 16 6.16 4.01 13.44
C ALA A 16 6.57 4.92 12.28
N THR A 17 5.65 5.79 11.81
CA THR A 17 5.94 6.78 10.76
C THR A 17 6.99 7.80 11.20
N LEU A 18 6.96 8.26 12.46
CA LEU A 18 7.99 9.16 13.00
C LEU A 18 9.35 8.47 13.10
N VAL A 19 9.38 7.21 13.53
CA VAL A 19 10.61 6.40 13.57
C VAL A 19 11.16 6.16 12.16
N GLU A 20 10.30 5.85 11.19
CA GLU A 20 10.71 5.69 9.80
C GLU A 20 11.34 6.95 9.22
N ASN A 21 10.76 8.11 9.50
CA ASN A 21 11.31 9.41 9.08
C ASN A 21 12.67 9.73 9.72
N SER A 22 12.89 9.31 10.97
CA SER A 22 14.10 9.66 11.73
C SER A 22 15.24 8.65 11.58
N TYR A 23 14.90 7.36 11.46
CA TYR A 23 15.86 6.24 11.48
C TYR A 23 15.84 5.38 10.22
N GLY A 24 14.95 5.69 9.29
CA GLY A 24 14.80 5.00 8.01
C GLY A 24 13.84 3.80 8.04
N PRO A 25 13.47 3.30 6.84
CA PRO A 25 12.43 2.27 6.68
C PRO A 25 12.85 0.89 7.23
N ALA A 26 14.16 0.58 7.24
CA ALA A 26 14.64 -0.71 7.78
C ALA A 26 14.35 -0.84 9.28
N VAL A 27 14.66 0.20 10.07
CA VAL A 27 14.41 0.23 11.52
C VAL A 27 12.90 0.17 11.82
N ALA A 28 12.09 0.94 11.10
CA ALA A 28 10.64 0.92 11.28
C ALA A 28 10.03 -0.44 10.94
N ARG A 29 10.53 -1.10 9.90
CA ARG A 29 10.10 -2.44 9.49
C ARG A 29 10.38 -3.48 10.57
N GLU A 30 11.59 -3.52 11.08
CA GLU A 30 12.02 -4.49 12.10
C GLU A 30 11.35 -4.23 13.45
N SER A 31 11.32 -2.97 13.90
CA SER A 31 10.83 -2.62 15.24
C SER A 31 9.30 -2.57 15.35
N PHE A 32 8.59 -2.34 14.25
CA PHE A 32 7.13 -2.20 14.24
C PHE A 32 6.47 -3.18 13.27
N TYR A 33 6.61 -3.00 11.96
CA TYR A 33 5.76 -3.69 10.99
C TYR A 33 5.93 -5.21 10.98
N TYR A 34 7.13 -5.73 11.26
CA TYR A 34 7.42 -7.17 11.33
C TYR A 34 7.57 -7.67 12.77
N ALA A 35 7.44 -6.78 13.75
CA ALA A 35 7.56 -7.17 15.15
C ALA A 35 6.40 -8.10 15.57
N PRO A 36 6.69 -9.20 16.31
CA PRO A 36 5.66 -10.16 16.73
C PRO A 36 4.52 -9.53 17.54
N TRP A 37 4.82 -8.52 18.36
CA TRP A 37 3.81 -7.81 19.14
C TRP A 37 2.83 -7.01 18.26
N PHE A 38 3.29 -6.45 17.13
CA PHE A 38 2.44 -5.73 16.19
C PHE A 38 1.56 -6.69 15.38
N ILE A 39 2.11 -7.83 14.96
CA ILE A 39 1.35 -8.92 14.33
C ILE A 39 0.26 -9.43 15.28
N LEU A 40 0.59 -9.61 16.57
CA LEU A 40 -0.40 -10.00 17.57
C LEU A 40 -1.52 -8.96 17.72
N LEU A 41 -1.20 -7.68 17.70
CA LEU A 41 -2.18 -6.60 17.74
C LEU A 41 -3.13 -6.64 16.53
N GLN A 42 -2.60 -6.88 15.32
CA GLN A 42 -3.41 -7.05 14.11
C GLN A 42 -4.32 -8.28 14.18
N LEU A 43 -3.82 -9.40 14.71
CA LEU A 43 -4.63 -10.60 14.94
C LEU A 43 -5.76 -10.35 15.94
N LEU A 44 -5.47 -9.66 17.05
CA LEU A 44 -6.49 -9.30 18.05
C LEU A 44 -7.57 -8.40 17.44
N GLN A 45 -7.19 -7.44 16.62
CA GLN A 45 -8.16 -6.60 15.90
C GLN A 45 -9.01 -7.41 14.90
N SER A 46 -8.38 -8.31 14.13
CA SER A 46 -9.08 -9.17 13.18
C SER A 46 -10.09 -10.08 13.87
N VAL A 47 -9.69 -10.74 14.97
CA VAL A 47 -10.57 -11.58 15.78
C VAL A 47 -11.71 -10.77 16.39
N ASN A 48 -11.43 -9.58 16.91
CA ASN A 48 -12.45 -8.69 17.48
C ASN A 48 -13.47 -8.25 16.42
N LEU A 49 -13.00 -7.92 15.21
CA LEU A 49 -13.87 -7.54 14.10
C LEU A 49 -14.72 -8.73 13.62
N LEU A 50 -14.14 -9.93 13.51
CA LEU A 50 -14.84 -11.16 13.17
C LEU A 50 -15.91 -11.50 14.23
N ALA A 51 -15.55 -11.42 15.52
CA ALA A 51 -16.49 -11.65 16.61
C ALA A 51 -17.68 -10.68 16.55
N MET A 52 -17.45 -9.43 16.20
CA MET A 52 -18.51 -8.44 15.98
C MET A 52 -19.43 -8.83 14.82
N PHE A 53 -18.88 -9.36 13.73
CA PHE A 53 -19.69 -9.86 12.61
C PHE A 53 -20.50 -11.11 12.97
N LEU A 54 -20.00 -12.00 13.81
CA LEU A 54 -20.70 -13.19 14.26
C LEU A 54 -21.85 -12.86 15.24
N GLN A 55 -21.86 -11.67 15.85
CA GLN A 55 -22.98 -11.21 16.65
C GLN A 55 -24.15 -10.80 15.78
N GLY A 56 -25.16 -11.66 15.64
CA GLY A 56 -26.33 -11.46 14.76
C GLY A 56 -27.11 -10.16 15.01
N SER A 57 -27.02 -9.56 16.21
CA SER A 57 -27.59 -8.25 16.53
C SER A 57 -26.88 -7.10 15.79
N TYR A 58 -25.61 -7.22 15.49
CA TYR A 58 -24.84 -6.22 14.77
C TYR A 58 -25.30 -6.09 13.31
N PHE A 59 -25.50 -7.21 12.60
CA PHE A 59 -26.02 -7.22 11.23
C PHE A 59 -27.37 -6.52 11.08
N LYS A 60 -28.24 -6.64 12.08
CA LYS A 60 -29.58 -6.01 12.04
C LYS A 60 -29.52 -4.49 12.20
N ARG A 61 -28.48 -3.97 12.85
CA ARG A 61 -28.35 -2.55 13.22
C ARG A 61 -27.57 -1.71 12.22
N ILE A 62 -26.61 -2.29 11.52
CA ILE A 62 -25.74 -1.57 10.59
C ILE A 62 -26.27 -1.56 9.15
N SER A 63 -25.79 -0.61 8.36
CA SER A 63 -26.05 -0.57 6.93
C SER A 63 -25.18 -1.61 6.20
N LYS A 64 -25.65 -2.08 5.04
CA LYS A 64 -24.86 -2.97 4.17
C LYS A 64 -23.52 -2.32 3.78
N GLY A 65 -23.50 -1.01 3.53
CA GLY A 65 -22.28 -0.26 3.25
C GLY A 65 -21.28 -0.30 4.41
N SER A 66 -21.76 -0.12 5.66
CA SER A 66 -20.91 -0.22 6.84
C SER A 66 -20.36 -1.64 7.05
N LEU A 67 -21.14 -2.67 6.72
CA LEU A 67 -20.69 -4.05 6.77
C LEU A 67 -19.53 -4.29 5.78
N ILE A 68 -19.69 -3.87 4.53
CA ILE A 68 -18.66 -3.98 3.49
C ILE A 68 -17.40 -3.18 3.90
N PHE A 69 -17.58 -1.95 4.40
CA PHE A 69 -16.51 -1.09 4.85
C PHE A 69 -15.64 -1.75 5.93
N HIS A 70 -16.26 -2.31 6.98
CA HIS A 70 -15.52 -2.99 8.04
C HIS A 70 -14.94 -4.34 7.57
N GLY A 71 -15.67 -5.07 6.73
CA GLY A 71 -15.19 -6.32 6.14
C GLY A 71 -13.96 -6.14 5.28
N ALA A 72 -13.81 -4.98 4.62
CA ALA A 72 -12.65 -4.64 3.81
C ALA A 72 -11.33 -4.69 4.60
N PHE A 73 -11.34 -4.33 5.89
CA PHE A 73 -10.14 -4.41 6.74
C PHE A 73 -9.64 -5.85 6.91
N LEU A 74 -10.53 -6.84 6.95
CA LEU A 74 -10.12 -8.24 7.00
C LEU A 74 -9.34 -8.66 5.75
N PHE A 75 -9.77 -8.19 4.57
CA PHE A 75 -9.04 -8.42 3.32
C PHE A 75 -7.69 -7.73 3.32
N ILE A 76 -7.60 -6.49 3.82
CA ILE A 76 -6.34 -5.74 3.91
C ILE A 76 -5.37 -6.44 4.87
N TRP A 77 -5.83 -6.85 6.06
CA TRP A 77 -4.97 -7.56 7.02
C TRP A 77 -4.56 -8.95 6.52
N LEU A 78 -5.46 -9.66 5.85
CA LEU A 78 -5.12 -10.94 5.21
C LEU A 78 -4.10 -10.73 4.09
N GLY A 79 -4.26 -9.69 3.27
CA GLY A 79 -3.29 -9.30 2.25
C GLY A 79 -1.92 -8.99 2.86
N ALA A 80 -1.88 -8.18 3.93
CA ALA A 80 -0.64 -7.87 4.64
C ALA A 80 0.03 -9.14 5.23
N ALA A 81 -0.74 -10.08 5.78
CA ALA A 81 -0.23 -11.35 6.26
C ALA A 81 0.36 -12.20 5.12
N VAL A 82 -0.33 -12.28 3.98
CA VAL A 82 0.17 -13.00 2.79
C VAL A 82 1.45 -12.35 2.28
N THR A 83 1.50 -11.02 2.17
CA THR A 83 2.73 -10.27 1.82
C THR A 83 3.88 -10.61 2.76
N HIS A 84 3.62 -10.63 4.06
CA HIS A 84 4.65 -10.89 5.07
C HIS A 84 5.24 -12.32 4.96
N TYR A 85 4.39 -13.34 4.73
CA TYR A 85 4.84 -14.74 4.73
C TYR A 85 5.21 -15.28 3.35
N VAL A 86 4.64 -14.74 2.27
CA VAL A 86 4.81 -15.25 0.90
C VAL A 86 5.59 -14.27 0.02
N GLY A 87 5.54 -12.98 0.35
CA GLY A 87 6.26 -11.94 -0.39
C GLY A 87 7.77 -12.16 -0.35
N VAL A 88 8.43 -11.95 -1.49
CA VAL A 88 9.88 -11.99 -1.61
C VAL A 88 10.37 -10.65 -2.13
N THR A 89 11.35 -10.07 -1.45
CA THR A 89 11.98 -8.82 -1.88
C THR A 89 13.49 -8.98 -1.87
N GLY A 90 14.14 -8.44 -2.88
CA GLY A 90 15.60 -8.48 -3.00
C GLY A 90 16.13 -7.31 -3.82
N ILE A 91 17.43 -7.27 -3.92
CA ILE A 91 18.19 -6.25 -4.65
C ILE A 91 18.94 -6.94 -5.79
N MET A 92 18.88 -6.34 -6.97
CA MET A 92 19.62 -6.76 -8.16
C MET A 92 20.54 -5.60 -8.58
N HIS A 93 21.83 -5.83 -8.57
CA HIS A 93 22.83 -4.89 -9.08
C HIS A 93 23.27 -5.34 -10.47
N ILE A 94 23.30 -4.44 -11.43
CA ILE A 94 23.67 -4.71 -12.82
C ILE A 94 24.48 -3.56 -13.38
N ARG A 95 25.61 -3.85 -13.99
CA ARG A 95 26.40 -2.86 -14.72
C ARG A 95 26.03 -2.83 -16.21
N GLU A 96 26.38 -1.75 -16.89
CA GLU A 96 26.13 -1.64 -18.34
C GLU A 96 26.79 -2.78 -19.11
N GLY A 97 26.03 -3.39 -20.01
CA GLY A 97 26.42 -4.56 -20.77
C GLY A 97 26.31 -5.90 -20.03
N GLU A 98 26.13 -5.90 -18.72
CA GLU A 98 25.96 -7.12 -17.92
C GLU A 98 24.54 -7.64 -17.90
N THR A 99 24.41 -8.92 -17.56
CA THR A 99 23.13 -9.62 -17.42
C THR A 99 23.06 -10.29 -16.08
N ALA A 100 22.01 -10.02 -15.32
CA ALA A 100 21.70 -10.67 -14.06
C ALA A 100 20.40 -11.53 -14.18
N ASN A 101 20.39 -12.70 -13.56
CA ASN A 101 19.26 -13.61 -13.46
C ASN A 101 18.94 -14.01 -12.03
N SER A 102 19.49 -13.27 -11.06
CA SER A 102 19.28 -13.49 -9.64
C SER A 102 19.22 -12.16 -8.89
N MET A 103 18.61 -12.19 -7.71
CA MET A 103 18.59 -11.09 -6.77
C MET A 103 19.16 -11.52 -5.43
N MET A 104 19.77 -10.61 -4.70
CA MET A 104 20.14 -10.79 -3.31
C MET A 104 18.94 -10.48 -2.43
N LYS A 105 18.47 -11.46 -1.69
CA LYS A 105 17.42 -11.31 -0.66
C LYS A 105 18.02 -11.44 0.72
N GLU A 106 17.42 -10.76 1.68
CA GLU A 106 17.73 -10.94 3.09
C GLU A 106 17.16 -12.27 3.58
N GLU A 107 17.98 -13.12 4.19
CA GLU A 107 17.57 -14.41 4.73
C GLU A 107 18.22 -14.63 6.09
N GLY A 108 17.44 -14.54 7.15
CA GLY A 108 17.95 -14.60 8.52
C GLY A 108 18.90 -13.43 8.80
N THR A 109 20.14 -13.76 9.20
CA THR A 109 21.21 -12.78 9.48
C THR A 109 22.13 -12.51 8.29
N GLY A 110 21.83 -13.06 7.10
CA GLY A 110 22.68 -12.97 5.91
C GLY A 110 21.92 -12.64 4.63
N MET A 111 22.69 -12.54 3.54
CA MET A 111 22.16 -12.34 2.19
C MET A 111 22.25 -13.66 1.43
N ALA A 112 21.17 -14.04 0.75
CA ALA A 112 21.10 -15.22 -0.11
C ALA A 112 20.75 -14.83 -1.54
N ASN A 113 21.32 -15.56 -2.52
CA ASN A 113 20.96 -15.40 -3.93
C ASN A 113 19.67 -16.16 -4.21
N ALA A 114 18.67 -15.46 -4.74
CA ALA A 114 17.44 -16.02 -5.26
C ALA A 114 17.41 -15.91 -6.79
N SER A 115 17.30 -17.05 -7.47
CA SER A 115 17.19 -17.10 -8.94
C SER A 115 15.84 -16.54 -9.40
N LEU A 116 15.86 -15.84 -10.53
CA LEU A 116 14.66 -15.30 -11.18
C LEU A 116 14.32 -16.12 -12.43
N PRO A 117 13.04 -16.22 -12.83
CA PRO A 117 12.60 -16.93 -14.02
C PRO A 117 12.89 -16.16 -15.32
N PHE A 118 13.58 -15.04 -15.24
CA PHE A 118 14.00 -14.21 -16.36
C PHE A 118 15.40 -13.64 -16.11
N SER A 119 16.03 -13.15 -17.15
CA SER A 119 17.29 -12.41 -17.04
C SER A 119 17.10 -10.95 -17.49
N VAL A 120 17.82 -10.05 -16.83
CA VAL A 120 17.79 -8.61 -17.07
C VAL A 120 19.17 -8.16 -17.52
N THR A 121 19.28 -7.53 -18.68
CA THR A 121 20.51 -6.91 -19.19
C THR A 121 20.35 -5.41 -19.13
N LEU A 122 21.29 -4.71 -18.52
CA LEU A 122 21.37 -3.24 -18.58
C LEU A 122 22.04 -2.82 -19.90
N LYS A 123 21.33 -2.05 -20.70
CA LYS A 123 21.83 -1.53 -21.97
C LYS A 123 22.49 -0.18 -21.84
N ASP A 124 21.84 0.70 -21.09
CA ASP A 124 22.26 2.09 -20.92
C ASP A 124 21.69 2.65 -19.63
N PHE A 125 22.49 3.39 -18.91
CA PHE A 125 22.11 4.11 -17.68
C PHE A 125 22.26 5.62 -17.92
N ARG A 126 21.24 6.39 -17.56
CA ARG A 126 21.24 7.84 -17.73
C ARG A 126 20.88 8.55 -16.43
N LEU A 127 21.75 9.44 -16.01
CA LEU A 127 21.55 10.33 -14.88
C LEU A 127 21.32 11.77 -15.35
N GLN A 128 20.21 12.36 -14.93
CA GLN A 128 19.93 13.78 -15.10
C GLN A 128 20.13 14.52 -13.78
N ARG A 129 20.80 15.66 -13.81
CA ARG A 129 21.06 16.51 -12.64
C ARG A 129 20.28 17.81 -12.73
N TYR A 130 20.02 18.40 -11.57
CA TYR A 130 19.47 19.75 -11.52
C TYR A 130 20.45 20.75 -12.13
N PRO A 131 19.97 21.73 -12.92
CA PRO A 131 20.82 22.78 -13.48
C PRO A 131 21.64 23.49 -12.40
N GLY A 132 22.99 23.51 -12.57
CA GLY A 132 23.89 24.14 -11.62
C GLY A 132 24.13 23.36 -10.31
N SER A 133 23.73 22.10 -10.23
CA SER A 133 23.92 21.25 -9.04
C SER A 133 24.47 19.88 -9.43
N HIS A 134 25.19 19.23 -8.50
CA HIS A 134 25.55 17.81 -8.61
C HIS A 134 24.45 16.87 -8.15
N SER A 135 23.35 17.39 -7.60
CA SER A 135 22.24 16.57 -7.10
C SER A 135 21.48 15.90 -8.24
N PRO A 136 21.20 14.57 -8.12
CA PRO A 136 20.38 13.85 -9.10
C PRO A 136 18.97 14.41 -9.15
N MET A 137 18.49 14.71 -10.35
CA MET A 137 17.09 15.08 -10.60
C MET A 137 16.27 13.86 -10.98
N SER A 138 16.81 13.03 -11.87
CA SER A 138 16.19 11.81 -12.35
C SER A 138 17.27 10.85 -12.84
N TYR A 139 17.02 9.56 -12.72
CA TYR A 139 17.83 8.53 -13.34
C TYR A 139 16.96 7.43 -13.92
N GLU A 140 17.41 6.87 -15.04
CA GLU A 140 16.69 5.85 -15.77
C GLU A 140 17.64 4.81 -16.35
N SER A 141 17.15 3.58 -16.50
CA SER A 141 17.90 2.46 -17.03
C SER A 141 17.13 1.81 -18.18
N ASP A 142 17.78 1.62 -19.32
CA ASP A 142 17.24 0.86 -20.43
C ASP A 142 17.60 -0.61 -20.27
N LEU A 143 16.58 -1.44 -20.13
CA LEU A 143 16.70 -2.85 -19.83
C LEU A 143 16.24 -3.72 -21.00
N VAL A 144 16.90 -4.84 -21.19
CA VAL A 144 16.42 -5.95 -22.03
C VAL A 144 16.15 -7.14 -21.13
N ILE A 145 14.89 -7.54 -21.06
CA ILE A 145 14.42 -8.63 -20.22
C ILE A 145 14.15 -9.83 -21.11
N LYS A 146 14.84 -10.95 -20.84
CA LYS A 146 14.67 -12.20 -21.59
C LYS A 146 13.98 -13.23 -20.70
N ARG A 147 12.92 -13.85 -21.24
CA ARG A 147 12.16 -14.98 -20.68
C ARG A 147 12.38 -16.21 -21.55
N GLU A 148 12.28 -17.41 -21.00
CA GLU A 148 12.59 -18.64 -21.72
C GLU A 148 11.74 -18.86 -23.00
N LYS A 149 10.48 -18.41 -23.00
CA LYS A 149 9.51 -18.74 -24.05
C LYS A 149 8.97 -17.54 -24.82
N GLU A 150 9.48 -16.34 -24.56
CA GLU A 150 8.96 -15.12 -25.14
C GLU A 150 10.08 -14.28 -25.80
N SER A 151 9.68 -13.42 -26.73
CA SER A 151 10.61 -12.45 -27.31
C SER A 151 11.17 -11.50 -26.24
N PRO A 152 12.43 -11.06 -26.38
CA PRO A 152 13.03 -10.10 -25.42
C PRO A 152 12.18 -8.83 -25.33
N LEU A 153 11.86 -8.43 -24.10
CA LEU A 153 11.15 -7.19 -23.80
C LEU A 153 12.18 -6.08 -23.59
N GLN A 154 12.11 -5.02 -24.39
CA GLN A 154 12.87 -3.78 -24.14
C GLN A 154 11.99 -2.82 -23.32
N ALA A 155 12.51 -2.33 -22.22
CA ALA A 155 11.77 -1.44 -21.34
C ALA A 155 12.72 -0.47 -20.62
N THR A 156 12.26 0.76 -20.41
CA THR A 156 12.95 1.77 -19.61
C THR A 156 12.32 1.85 -18.24
N ILE A 157 13.12 1.65 -17.20
CA ILE A 157 12.76 1.85 -15.80
C ILE A 157 13.30 3.19 -15.30
N ARG A 158 12.56 3.86 -14.45
CA ARG A 158 12.96 5.13 -13.81
C ARG A 158 12.25 5.29 -12.46
N MET A 159 12.64 6.30 -11.67
CA MET A 159 12.20 6.49 -10.28
C MET A 159 10.69 6.26 -10.03
N ASN A 160 9.81 6.70 -10.93
CA ASN A 160 8.36 6.58 -10.77
C ASN A 160 7.70 5.67 -11.84
N LYS A 161 8.51 4.91 -12.59
CA LYS A 161 8.02 3.97 -13.60
C LYS A 161 8.61 2.59 -13.33
N VAL A 162 7.78 1.71 -12.82
CA VAL A 162 8.12 0.32 -12.52
C VAL A 162 7.90 -0.58 -13.74
N ILE A 163 8.52 -1.76 -13.73
CA ILE A 163 8.31 -2.81 -14.74
C ILE A 163 7.78 -4.05 -14.02
N ASP A 164 6.69 -4.61 -14.53
CA ASP A 164 6.13 -5.87 -14.05
C ASP A 164 6.51 -6.99 -15.04
N VAL A 165 7.14 -8.06 -14.53
CA VAL A 165 7.57 -9.25 -15.32
C VAL A 165 7.24 -10.50 -14.54
N ASP A 166 6.38 -11.38 -15.07
CA ASP A 166 6.01 -12.68 -14.49
C ASP A 166 5.56 -12.61 -13.01
N GLY A 167 4.97 -11.48 -12.61
CA GLY A 167 4.53 -11.23 -11.24
C GLY A 167 5.60 -10.62 -10.34
N TYR A 168 6.82 -10.48 -10.82
CA TYR A 168 7.86 -9.68 -10.19
C TYR A 168 7.73 -8.24 -10.62
N ARG A 169 7.94 -7.34 -9.67
CA ARG A 169 7.95 -5.89 -9.89
C ARG A 169 9.36 -5.35 -9.65
N LEU A 170 9.91 -4.70 -10.67
CA LEU A 170 11.23 -4.08 -10.62
C LEU A 170 11.06 -2.58 -10.41
N PHE A 171 11.84 -2.04 -9.46
CA PHE A 171 11.89 -0.61 -9.14
C PHE A 171 13.31 -0.09 -9.30
N GLN A 172 13.45 1.11 -9.83
CA GLN A 172 14.71 1.82 -9.84
C GLN A 172 15.02 2.31 -8.41
N SER A 173 16.01 1.71 -7.75
CA SER A 173 16.34 1.99 -6.34
C SER A 173 17.51 2.94 -6.18
N SER A 174 18.65 2.65 -6.82
CA SER A 174 19.87 3.41 -6.72
C SER A 174 20.71 3.21 -7.98
N PHE A 175 21.91 3.76 -7.99
CA PHE A 175 22.89 3.63 -9.08
C PHE A 175 24.32 3.69 -8.52
N ASP A 176 25.28 3.25 -9.33
CA ASP A 176 26.70 3.28 -8.97
C ASP A 176 27.27 4.71 -9.03
N SER A 177 28.25 4.99 -8.20
CA SER A 177 28.90 6.32 -8.13
C SER A 177 29.63 6.71 -9.43
N ASP A 178 30.02 5.72 -10.24
CA ASP A 178 30.64 5.90 -11.55
C ASP A 178 29.61 6.04 -12.70
N GLU A 179 28.29 5.99 -12.38
CA GLU A 179 27.16 6.11 -13.33
C GLU A 179 27.13 5.02 -14.41
N GLN A 180 27.78 3.86 -14.19
CA GLN A 180 27.83 2.74 -15.12
C GLN A 180 27.06 1.51 -14.66
N GLY A 181 26.27 1.64 -13.60
CA GLY A 181 25.49 0.56 -13.05
C GLY A 181 24.24 1.03 -12.35
N THR A 182 23.29 0.12 -12.25
CA THR A 182 22.00 0.35 -11.61
C THR A 182 21.72 -0.66 -10.52
N VAL A 183 21.04 -0.22 -9.48
CA VAL A 183 20.53 -1.06 -8.41
C VAL A 183 19.02 -1.08 -8.50
N LEU A 184 18.47 -2.24 -8.80
CA LEU A 184 17.03 -2.46 -8.88
C LEU A 184 16.54 -3.17 -7.62
N SER A 185 15.46 -2.69 -7.05
CA SER A 185 14.70 -3.46 -6.07
C SER A 185 13.72 -4.37 -6.82
N VAL A 186 13.72 -5.64 -6.52
CA VAL A 186 12.88 -6.67 -7.13
C VAL A 186 11.95 -7.23 -6.06
N SER A 187 10.65 -7.17 -6.31
CA SER A 187 9.64 -7.64 -5.37
C SER A 187 8.67 -8.60 -6.06
N TYR A 188 8.35 -9.71 -5.39
CA TYR A 188 7.29 -10.63 -5.80
C TYR A 188 6.26 -10.71 -4.68
N ASP A 189 5.08 -10.17 -4.92
CA ASP A 189 3.97 -10.18 -3.95
C ASP A 189 2.60 -10.12 -4.66
N ARG A 190 2.47 -10.89 -5.72
CA ARG A 190 1.22 -10.89 -6.50
C ARG A 190 -0.02 -11.26 -5.67
N PRO A 191 -0.01 -12.35 -4.84
CA PRO A 191 -1.20 -12.74 -4.09
C PRO A 191 -1.56 -11.77 -2.97
N GLY A 192 -0.60 -11.27 -2.19
CA GLY A 192 -0.85 -10.30 -1.11
C GLY A 192 -1.36 -8.98 -1.65
N MET A 193 -0.76 -8.50 -2.73
CA MET A 193 -1.18 -7.28 -3.42
C MET A 193 -2.62 -7.39 -3.96
N GLN A 194 -3.01 -8.52 -4.57
CA GLN A 194 -4.38 -8.73 -5.06
C GLN A 194 -5.40 -8.69 -3.93
N LEU A 195 -5.11 -9.33 -2.80
CA LEU A 195 -5.97 -9.30 -1.61
C LEU A 195 -6.09 -7.88 -1.05
N THR A 196 -4.99 -7.17 -0.92
CA THR A 196 -4.95 -5.80 -0.39
C THR A 196 -5.73 -4.84 -1.29
N TYR A 197 -5.54 -4.90 -2.61
CA TYR A 197 -6.30 -4.05 -3.55
C TYR A 197 -7.78 -4.39 -3.59
N THR A 198 -8.14 -5.67 -3.44
CA THR A 198 -9.54 -6.06 -3.25
C THR A 198 -10.11 -5.42 -1.99
N GLY A 199 -9.35 -5.43 -0.90
CA GLY A 199 -9.73 -4.74 0.34
C GLY A 199 -9.91 -3.23 0.14
N TYR A 200 -9.01 -2.55 -0.56
CA TYR A 200 -9.15 -1.10 -0.87
C TYR A 200 -10.38 -0.81 -1.73
N PHE A 201 -10.65 -1.64 -2.73
CA PHE A 201 -11.86 -1.51 -3.54
C PHE A 201 -13.13 -1.67 -2.70
N LEU A 202 -13.20 -2.70 -1.85
CA LEU A 202 -14.33 -2.92 -0.95
C LEU A 202 -14.48 -1.78 0.07
N LEU A 203 -13.38 -1.22 0.56
CA LEU A 203 -13.38 -0.07 1.47
C LEU A 203 -14.00 1.15 0.80
N LEU A 204 -13.60 1.46 -0.43
CA LEU A 204 -14.19 2.55 -1.21
C LEU A 204 -15.68 2.34 -1.46
N VAL A 205 -16.07 1.15 -1.92
CA VAL A 205 -17.48 0.80 -2.17
C VAL A 205 -18.30 0.88 -0.88
N GLY A 206 -17.80 0.32 0.21
CA GLY A 206 -18.45 0.35 1.52
C GLY A 206 -18.61 1.78 2.05
N PHE A 207 -17.61 2.63 1.86
CA PHE A 207 -17.67 4.05 2.21
C PHE A 207 -18.77 4.78 1.43
N VAL A 208 -18.76 4.67 0.11
CA VAL A 208 -19.78 5.29 -0.76
C VAL A 208 -21.19 4.81 -0.39
N LEU A 209 -21.40 3.51 -0.26
CA LEU A 209 -22.69 2.95 0.14
C LEU A 209 -23.14 3.44 1.53
N THR A 210 -22.20 3.65 2.45
CA THR A 210 -22.50 4.18 3.79
C THR A 210 -22.97 5.63 3.71
N LEU A 211 -22.37 6.48 2.87
CA LEU A 211 -22.78 7.88 2.68
C LEU A 211 -24.24 7.99 2.21
N PHE A 212 -24.66 7.11 1.31
CA PHE A 212 -26.04 7.11 0.76
C PHE A 212 -27.05 6.31 1.58
N SER A 213 -26.61 5.56 2.58
CA SER A 213 -27.48 4.72 3.39
C SER A 213 -28.38 5.55 4.32
N LYS A 214 -29.70 5.31 4.28
CA LYS A 214 -30.66 5.91 5.22
C LYS A 214 -30.41 5.54 6.69
N LYS A 215 -29.78 4.39 6.95
CA LYS A 215 -29.40 3.91 8.29
C LYS A 215 -28.11 4.53 8.80
N SER A 216 -27.34 5.22 7.96
CA SER A 216 -26.10 5.89 8.35
C SER A 216 -26.38 7.15 9.18
N ARG A 217 -25.35 7.60 9.92
CA ARG A 217 -25.41 8.88 10.63
C ARG A 217 -25.70 10.05 9.67
N PHE A 218 -25.09 10.03 8.48
CA PHE A 218 -25.34 11.02 7.42
C PHE A 218 -26.78 11.00 6.92
N GLY A 219 -27.38 9.81 6.74
CA GLY A 219 -28.78 9.67 6.34
C GLY A 219 -29.73 10.24 7.39
N ARG A 220 -29.46 10.04 8.68
CA ARG A 220 -30.23 10.62 9.79
C ARG A 220 -30.10 12.14 9.84
N LEU A 221 -28.88 12.67 9.81
CA LEU A 221 -28.64 14.12 9.79
C LEU A 221 -29.31 14.80 8.60
N ARG A 222 -29.25 14.19 7.41
CA ARG A 222 -29.93 14.73 6.22
C ARG A 222 -31.45 14.81 6.42
N LYS A 223 -32.04 13.81 7.08
CA LYS A 223 -33.48 13.80 7.42
C LYS A 223 -33.81 14.91 8.42
N GLU A 224 -33.05 15.03 9.50
CA GLU A 224 -33.20 16.09 10.53
C GLU A 224 -33.09 17.50 9.92
N LEU A 225 -32.08 17.73 9.08
CA LEU A 225 -31.94 19.00 8.36
C LEU A 225 -33.12 19.29 7.43
N GLY A 226 -33.62 18.26 6.74
CA GLY A 226 -34.82 18.41 5.88
C GLY A 226 -36.07 18.74 6.67
N GLU A 227 -36.23 18.19 7.86
CA GLU A 227 -37.35 18.48 8.78
C GLU A 227 -37.23 19.89 9.36
N MET A 228 -36.03 20.31 9.78
CA MET A 228 -35.78 21.67 10.26
C MET A 228 -36.11 22.71 9.17
N LYS A 229 -35.67 22.48 7.93
CA LYS A 229 -35.94 23.39 6.79
C LYS A 229 -37.43 23.47 6.46
N LYS A 230 -38.22 22.40 6.68
CA LYS A 230 -39.68 22.43 6.49
C LYS A 230 -40.40 23.19 7.60
N ASN A 231 -39.86 23.14 8.81
CA ASN A 231 -40.46 23.75 10.00
C ASN A 231 -40.03 25.22 10.23
N THR A 232 -39.01 25.70 9.50
CA THR A 232 -38.61 27.13 9.54
C THR A 232 -39.64 27.96 8.80
N PRO A 233 -40.34 28.90 9.46
CA PRO A 233 -41.35 29.74 8.80
C PRO A 233 -40.73 30.57 7.69
N ARG A 234 -41.36 30.62 6.52
CA ARG A 234 -40.93 31.38 5.33
C ARG A 234 -40.74 32.88 5.57
N SER A 235 -41.16 33.36 6.75
CA SER A 235 -40.99 34.74 7.22
C SER A 235 -39.59 35.06 7.72
N GLU A 236 -38.81 34.09 8.15
CA GLU A 236 -37.43 34.29 8.65
C GLU A 236 -36.40 34.37 7.48
N GLU A 237 -36.62 33.62 6.39
CA GLU A 237 -35.75 33.70 5.21
C GLU A 237 -35.72 35.13 4.56
N ARG A 238 -36.79 35.91 4.76
CA ARG A 238 -36.83 37.30 4.25
C ARG A 238 -36.11 38.31 5.13
N ARG A 239 -35.79 37.98 6.38
CA ARG A 239 -35.06 38.89 7.28
C ARG A 239 -33.53 38.79 7.12
N VAL A 240 -33.03 37.62 6.89
CA VAL A 240 -31.56 37.38 6.75
C VAL A 240 -31.00 37.84 5.38
N GLY A 241 -31.84 38.03 4.37
CA GLY A 241 -31.45 38.52 3.03
C GLY A 241 -31.53 40.05 2.86
N LYS A 242 -31.71 40.83 3.95
CA LYS A 242 -31.83 42.32 3.93
C LYS A 242 -30.84 43.02 4.87
N GLU A 243 -29.88 42.30 5.46
CA GLU A 243 -28.67 42.85 6.06
C GLU A 243 -27.47 42.46 5.17
#